data_fa8ca2552c0d109d03475f0c84d7e52d
#
_entry.id   fa8ca2552c0d109d03475f0c84d7e52d
#
_cell.length_a   1.000
_cell.length_b   1.000
_cell.length_c   1.000
_cell.angle_alpha   90.00
_cell.angle_beta   90.00
_cell.angle_gamma   90.00
#
_symmetry.space_group_name_H-M   'P 1'
#
loop_
_entity.id
_entity.type
_entity.pdbx_description
1 polymer ?
#
loop_
_entity_poly.entity_id
_entity_poly.type
_entity_poly.pdbx_seq_one_letter_code
_entity_poly.pdbx_strand_id
1 'polypeptide(L)'
;MAQYIGGENQVRKNIGTTSERTLCIHTLNISSYFPGYGCVSLGTVVHEMLHATGFWHEQSRPDRDDHVRIIWQNIVAGMEDNFARYSRAEVSTLSLPYDTASVMHYSSKAFSSNGQLTISPIK
;
A
#
# COMPACT_ATOMS: atom_id res chain seq x y z
N MET A 1 -5.13 -10.23 -0.04
CA MET A 1 -5.47 -8.84 -0.46
C MET A 1 -6.78 -8.41 0.18
N ALA A 2 -6.93 -7.14 0.51
CA ALA A 2 -8.18 -6.59 1.04
C ALA A 2 -8.89 -5.79 -0.04
N GLN A 3 -10.20 -6.04 -0.25
CA GLN A 3 -11.02 -5.33 -1.23
C GLN A 3 -12.03 -4.43 -0.52
N TYR A 4 -12.23 -3.23 -1.06
CA TYR A 4 -13.21 -2.27 -0.57
C TYR A 4 -14.66 -2.74 -0.81
N ILE A 5 -15.53 -2.63 0.21
CA ILE A 5 -16.93 -3.06 0.15
C ILE A 5 -17.93 -1.89 0.06
N GLY A 6 -17.48 -0.66 -0.08
CA GLY A 6 -18.35 0.54 -0.12
C GLY A 6 -18.19 1.36 -1.39
N GLY A 7 -19.32 1.88 -1.86
CA GLY A 7 -19.57 2.47 -3.18
C GLY A 7 -18.56 3.46 -3.74
N GLU A 8 -18.69 3.72 -5.01
CA GLU A 8 -17.82 4.37 -6.01
C GLU A 8 -17.13 5.71 -5.63
N ASN A 9 -17.49 6.36 -4.53
CA ASN A 9 -17.01 7.72 -4.24
C ASN A 9 -15.72 7.81 -3.39
N GLN A 10 -15.19 6.69 -2.89
CA GLN A 10 -13.97 6.70 -2.05
C GLN A 10 -12.68 6.45 -2.84
N VAL A 11 -12.76 5.80 -4.00
CA VAL A 11 -11.57 5.53 -4.83
C VAL A 11 -10.86 6.83 -5.24
N ARG A 12 -11.62 7.92 -5.43
CA ARG A 12 -11.06 9.22 -5.81
C ARG A 12 -10.40 10.02 -4.68
N LYS A 13 -10.70 9.72 -3.41
CA LYS A 13 -10.17 10.52 -2.28
C LYS A 13 -8.79 10.08 -1.78
N ASN A 14 -8.38 8.85 -2.05
CA ASN A 14 -7.12 8.31 -1.55
C ASN A 14 -6.01 8.19 -2.60
N ILE A 15 -6.25 8.67 -3.82
CA ILE A 15 -5.22 8.87 -4.86
C ILE A 15 -4.60 10.28 -4.70
N GLY A 16 -4.44 10.74 -3.52
CA GLY A 16 -3.89 12.07 -3.39
C GLY A 16 -3.21 12.30 -2.08
N THR A 17 -2.00 12.69 -2.17
CA THR A 17 -1.17 13.53 -1.31
C THR A 17 -0.02 12.85 -0.59
N THR A 18 0.81 12.14 -1.31
CA THR A 18 2.22 12.14 -0.96
C THR A 18 3.04 12.45 -2.22
N SER A 19 4.01 13.32 -2.10
CA SER A 19 4.82 13.89 -3.18
C SER A 19 5.38 12.86 -4.18
N GLU A 20 5.70 11.66 -3.72
CA GLU A 20 6.25 10.59 -4.57
C GLU A 20 5.16 9.83 -5.35
N ARG A 21 3.97 9.64 -4.77
CA ARG A 21 2.83 9.02 -5.47
C ARG A 21 2.28 9.92 -6.56
N THR A 22 2.21 11.21 -6.29
CA THR A 22 1.77 12.21 -7.28
C THR A 22 2.68 12.20 -8.50
N LEU A 23 3.99 12.03 -8.33
CA LEU A 23 4.95 11.98 -9.43
C LEU A 23 4.78 10.73 -10.30
N CYS A 24 4.47 9.57 -9.71
CA CYS A 24 4.24 8.33 -10.44
C CYS A 24 2.87 8.27 -11.12
N ILE A 25 1.82 8.83 -10.53
CA ILE A 25 0.45 8.83 -11.08
C ILE A 25 0.31 9.85 -12.21
N HIS A 26 0.95 11.02 -12.12
CA HIS A 26 0.96 11.98 -13.22
C HIS A 26 1.71 11.48 -14.46
N THR A 27 2.51 10.44 -14.34
CA THR A 27 3.28 9.85 -15.45
C THR A 27 2.65 8.59 -16.03
N LEU A 28 1.37 8.32 -15.83
CA LEU A 28 0.61 7.40 -16.70
C LEU A 28 0.42 7.97 -18.12
N ASN A 29 1.18 8.97 -18.49
CA ASN A 29 1.49 9.27 -19.86
C ASN A 29 2.58 8.29 -20.32
N ILE A 30 2.12 7.12 -20.77
CA ILE A 30 2.89 5.90 -21.14
C ILE A 30 3.93 6.14 -22.28
N SER A 31 4.17 7.38 -22.66
CA SER A 31 4.90 7.65 -23.92
C SER A 31 6.39 7.91 -23.81
N SER A 32 7.06 7.84 -22.65
CA SER A 32 8.46 8.26 -22.63
C SER A 32 9.42 7.65 -21.59
N TYR A 33 9.12 6.51 -20.95
CA TYR A 33 10.12 5.88 -20.08
C TYR A 33 10.31 4.39 -20.39
N PHE A 34 11.56 4.00 -20.61
CA PHE A 34 11.95 2.60 -20.80
C PHE A 34 11.59 1.75 -19.56
N PRO A 35 11.03 0.54 -19.75
CA PRO A 35 10.79 -0.39 -18.65
C PRO A 35 12.09 -0.68 -17.90
N GLY A 36 12.08 -0.44 -16.57
CA GLY A 36 13.22 -0.77 -15.70
C GLY A 36 13.96 0.40 -15.06
N TYR A 37 13.66 1.64 -15.45
CA TYR A 37 14.24 2.84 -14.83
C TYR A 37 13.12 3.79 -14.36
N GLY A 38 13.13 4.13 -13.07
CA GLY A 38 12.19 5.08 -12.47
C GLY A 38 10.91 4.45 -11.93
N CYS A 39 9.81 5.22 -11.94
CA CYS A 39 8.50 4.81 -11.38
C CYS A 39 7.81 3.65 -12.15
N VAL A 40 8.28 3.26 -13.31
CA VAL A 40 7.64 2.28 -14.20
C VAL A 40 8.35 0.92 -14.10
N SER A 41 8.30 0.28 -12.94
CA SER A 41 8.54 -1.16 -12.86
C SER A 41 7.23 -1.91 -13.13
N LEU A 42 7.31 -3.13 -13.65
CA LEU A 42 6.12 -3.97 -13.82
C LEU A 42 5.34 -4.12 -12.51
N GLY A 43 6.03 -4.27 -11.39
CA GLY A 43 5.42 -4.36 -10.06
C GLY A 43 4.65 -3.09 -9.69
N THR A 44 5.17 -1.91 -9.98
CA THR A 44 4.47 -0.63 -9.73
C THR A 44 3.22 -0.52 -10.58
N VAL A 45 3.29 -0.87 -11.87
CA VAL A 45 2.12 -0.84 -12.76
C VAL A 45 1.02 -1.77 -12.26
N VAL A 46 1.36 -3.01 -11.90
CA VAL A 46 0.40 -3.98 -11.36
C VAL A 46 -0.19 -3.49 -10.05
N HIS A 47 0.61 -2.90 -9.16
CA HIS A 47 0.17 -2.31 -7.90
C HIS A 47 -0.90 -1.24 -8.12
N GLU A 48 -0.64 -0.27 -8.99
CA GLU A 48 -1.58 0.82 -9.27
C GLU A 48 -2.85 0.31 -9.98
N MET A 49 -2.72 -0.68 -10.87
CA MET A 49 -3.89 -1.31 -11.50
C MET A 49 -4.78 -2.03 -10.48
N LEU A 50 -4.20 -2.69 -9.49
CA LEU A 50 -4.96 -3.31 -8.39
C LEU A 50 -5.68 -2.25 -7.55
N HIS A 51 -5.06 -1.09 -7.28
CA HIS A 51 -5.77 0.03 -6.66
C HIS A 51 -6.95 0.50 -7.48
N ALA A 52 -6.80 0.62 -8.81
CA ALA A 52 -7.89 1.01 -9.71
C ALA A 52 -9.06 0.00 -9.72
N THR A 53 -8.79 -1.27 -9.42
CA THR A 53 -9.81 -2.32 -9.28
C THR A 53 -10.36 -2.48 -7.86
N GLY A 54 -9.98 -1.58 -6.93
CA GLY A 54 -10.53 -1.51 -5.58
C GLY A 54 -9.76 -2.30 -4.52
N PHE A 55 -8.54 -2.75 -4.81
CA PHE A 55 -7.70 -3.39 -3.80
C PHE A 55 -6.92 -2.36 -2.98
N TRP A 56 -6.85 -2.59 -1.68
CA TRP A 56 -6.08 -1.82 -0.72
C TRP A 56 -4.76 -2.50 -0.37
N HIS A 57 -3.88 -1.76 0.29
CA HIS A 57 -2.63 -2.32 0.77
C HIS A 57 -2.86 -3.50 1.72
N GLU A 58 -2.04 -4.52 1.59
CA GLU A 58 -2.15 -5.74 2.40
C GLU A 58 -1.91 -5.46 3.89
N GLN A 59 -0.95 -4.60 4.25
CA GLN A 59 -0.67 -4.22 5.64
C GLN A 59 -1.78 -3.38 6.28
N SER A 60 -2.78 -2.93 5.52
CA SER A 60 -3.95 -2.22 6.04
C SER A 60 -5.15 -3.14 6.34
N ARG A 61 -5.00 -4.44 6.14
CA ARG A 61 -6.05 -5.44 6.43
C ARG A 61 -6.46 -5.41 7.90
N PRO A 62 -7.74 -5.74 8.20
CA PRO A 62 -8.24 -5.81 9.58
C PRO A 62 -7.50 -6.81 10.47
N ASP A 63 -6.98 -7.89 9.87
CA ASP A 63 -6.29 -8.99 10.56
C ASP A 63 -4.76 -8.86 10.51
N ARG A 64 -4.21 -7.75 10.01
CA ARG A 64 -2.75 -7.59 9.82
C ARG A 64 -1.94 -7.79 11.10
N ASP A 65 -2.48 -7.39 12.26
CA ASP A 65 -1.76 -7.45 13.53
C ASP A 65 -1.56 -8.88 14.05
N ASP A 66 -2.24 -9.87 13.43
CA ASP A 66 -1.99 -11.29 13.66
C ASP A 66 -0.78 -11.80 12.86
N HIS A 67 -0.31 -11.05 11.87
CA HIS A 67 0.71 -11.46 10.90
C HIS A 67 1.96 -10.58 10.91
N VAL A 68 1.80 -9.27 11.14
CA VAL A 68 2.90 -8.32 11.16
C VAL A 68 2.77 -7.35 12.33
N ARG A 69 3.92 -6.89 12.81
CA ARG A 69 4.03 -5.83 13.82
C ARG A 69 4.48 -4.55 13.16
N ILE A 70 3.78 -3.44 13.42
CA ILE A 70 4.22 -2.10 13.03
C ILE A 70 5.11 -1.52 14.13
N ILE A 71 6.28 -1.01 13.73
CA ILE A 71 7.29 -0.43 14.61
C ILE A 71 7.21 1.09 14.45
N TRP A 72 6.24 1.68 15.14
CA TRP A 72 5.83 3.08 15.00
C TRP A 72 6.98 4.07 15.21
N GLN A 73 7.88 3.80 16.17
CA GLN A 73 9.02 4.69 16.47
C GLN A 73 10.03 4.83 15.33
N ASN A 74 9.98 3.94 14.34
CA ASN A 74 10.87 3.98 13.18
C ASN A 74 10.23 4.68 11.98
N ILE A 75 8.96 5.06 12.06
CA ILE A 75 8.23 5.72 10.97
C ILE A 75 8.59 7.21 10.97
N VAL A 76 8.72 7.78 9.76
CA VAL A 76 8.87 9.23 9.58
C VAL A 76 7.65 9.93 10.17
N ALA A 77 7.89 10.94 11.03
CA ALA A 77 6.81 11.71 11.65
C ALA A 77 5.84 12.30 10.60
N GLY A 78 4.55 12.12 10.82
CA GLY A 78 3.47 12.51 9.90
C GLY A 78 3.14 11.49 8.81
N MET A 79 3.81 10.32 8.78
CA MET A 79 3.53 9.24 7.82
C MET A 79 2.79 8.05 8.47
N GLU A 80 2.39 8.17 9.71
CA GLU A 80 1.73 7.11 10.49
C GLU A 80 0.41 6.65 9.85
N ASP A 81 -0.34 7.56 9.24
CA ASP A 81 -1.62 7.28 8.58
C ASP A 81 -1.47 6.27 7.42
N ASN A 82 -0.28 6.17 6.81
CA ASN A 82 -0.01 5.15 5.78
C ASN A 82 0.00 3.72 6.33
N PHE A 83 0.05 3.58 7.65
CA PHE A 83 -0.02 2.31 8.36
C PHE A 83 -1.36 2.11 9.07
N ALA A 84 -2.37 2.94 8.77
CA ALA A 84 -3.71 2.78 9.30
C ALA A 84 -4.30 1.41 8.93
N ARG A 85 -5.05 0.82 9.85
CA ARG A 85 -5.76 -0.44 9.64
C ARG A 85 -7.23 -0.17 9.37
N TYR A 86 -7.77 -0.78 8.33
CA TYR A 86 -9.19 -0.72 8.04
C TYR A 86 -9.99 -1.69 8.91
N SER A 87 -11.26 -1.41 9.10
CA SER A 87 -12.20 -2.30 9.76
C SER A 87 -12.79 -3.33 8.78
N ARG A 88 -13.37 -4.41 9.33
CA ARG A 88 -14.09 -5.42 8.52
C ARG A 88 -15.37 -4.87 7.87
N ALA A 89 -15.85 -3.69 8.30
CA ALA A 89 -16.98 -3.01 7.66
C ALA A 89 -16.55 -2.23 6.41
N GLU A 90 -15.27 -1.88 6.30
CA GLU A 90 -14.72 -1.10 5.18
C GLU A 90 -14.11 -1.98 4.09
N VAL A 91 -13.49 -3.09 4.49
CA VAL A 91 -12.78 -3.97 3.56
C VAL A 91 -13.06 -5.45 3.81
N SER A 92 -13.12 -6.22 2.74
CA SER A 92 -13.17 -7.68 2.79
C SER A 92 -11.79 -8.28 2.53
N THR A 93 -11.41 -9.28 3.30
CA THR A 93 -10.19 -10.08 3.05
C THR A 93 -10.41 -11.15 1.98
N LEU A 94 -11.64 -11.28 1.45
CA LEU A 94 -12.05 -12.32 0.51
C LEU A 94 -11.77 -13.75 1.04
N SER A 95 -11.69 -13.89 2.35
CA SER A 95 -11.29 -15.15 3.02
C SER A 95 -9.93 -15.70 2.56
N LEU A 96 -9.09 -14.86 1.97
CA LEU A 96 -7.73 -15.24 1.57
C LEU A 96 -6.76 -15.07 2.74
N PRO A 97 -5.74 -15.92 2.85
CA PRO A 97 -4.68 -15.77 3.84
C PRO A 97 -3.93 -14.47 3.65
N TYR A 98 -3.31 -13.98 4.73
CA TYR A 98 -2.44 -12.81 4.67
C TYR A 98 -1.16 -13.15 3.90
N ASP A 99 -0.75 -12.27 2.97
CA ASP A 99 0.40 -12.49 2.10
C ASP A 99 1.43 -11.36 2.22
N THR A 100 2.50 -11.58 2.97
CA THR A 100 3.62 -10.64 3.11
C THR A 100 4.42 -10.44 1.82
N ALA A 101 4.28 -11.33 0.83
CA ALA A 101 4.93 -11.23 -0.48
C ALA A 101 4.05 -10.54 -1.54
N SER A 102 2.84 -10.15 -1.18
CA SER A 102 1.92 -9.43 -2.09
C SER A 102 2.58 -8.16 -2.62
N VAL A 103 2.38 -7.87 -3.91
CA VAL A 103 2.75 -6.58 -4.51
C VAL A 103 2.03 -5.40 -3.84
N MET A 104 0.91 -5.66 -3.16
CA MET A 104 0.15 -4.66 -2.39
C MET A 104 0.68 -4.49 -0.95
N HIS A 105 1.70 -5.25 -0.53
CA HIS A 105 2.30 -5.13 0.80
C HIS A 105 3.48 -4.16 0.77
N TYR A 106 3.55 -3.26 1.76
CA TYR A 106 4.74 -2.42 1.94
C TYR A 106 5.98 -3.24 2.23
N SER A 107 7.12 -2.73 1.79
CA SER A 107 8.41 -3.29 2.18
C SER A 107 8.63 -3.13 3.69
N SER A 108 9.48 -3.98 4.26
CA SER A 108 9.76 -3.99 5.70
C SER A 108 10.35 -2.68 6.25
N LYS A 109 10.83 -1.78 5.39
CA LYS A 109 11.41 -0.47 5.75
C LYS A 109 10.66 0.71 5.15
N ALA A 110 9.45 0.51 4.65
CA ALA A 110 8.64 1.59 4.09
C ALA A 110 8.50 2.75 5.08
N PHE A 111 8.68 3.98 4.61
CA PHE A 111 8.63 5.22 5.42
C PHE A 111 9.54 5.22 6.66
N SER A 112 10.65 4.50 6.64
CA SER A 112 11.60 4.47 7.76
C SER A 112 12.35 5.80 7.89
N SER A 113 12.37 6.37 9.09
CA SER A 113 13.12 7.59 9.44
C SER A 113 14.60 7.34 9.72
N ASN A 114 14.96 6.10 10.08
CA ASN A 114 16.28 5.72 10.59
C ASN A 114 16.91 4.51 9.88
N GLY A 115 16.26 4.03 8.79
CA GLY A 115 16.70 2.85 8.04
C GLY A 115 16.43 1.51 8.73
N GLN A 116 15.77 1.51 9.88
CA GLN A 116 15.36 0.29 10.58
C GLN A 116 14.00 -0.20 10.06
N LEU A 117 13.58 -1.39 10.49
CA LEU A 117 12.29 -1.96 10.10
C LEU A 117 11.14 -1.10 10.62
N THR A 118 10.14 -0.86 9.79
CA THR A 118 8.85 -0.29 10.14
C THR A 118 7.76 -1.35 10.20
N ILE A 119 7.98 -2.48 9.49
CA ILE A 119 7.11 -3.66 9.53
C ILE A 119 7.97 -4.88 9.78
N SER A 120 7.57 -5.72 10.73
CA SER A 120 8.23 -7.00 11.04
C SER A 120 7.21 -8.13 11.08
N PRO A 121 7.44 -9.26 10.39
CA PRO A 121 6.59 -10.45 10.51
C PRO A 121 6.52 -10.94 11.96
N ILE A 122 5.36 -11.44 12.35
CA ILE A 122 5.16 -12.21 13.59
C ILE A 122 5.40 -13.68 13.22
N LYS A 123 6.29 -14.34 13.97
CA LYS A 123 6.58 -15.76 13.78
C LYS A 123 5.45 -16.62 14.33
#